data_beb8388c60d6992787e226b417164f1c
#
_entry.id   beb8388c60d6992787e226b417164f1c
#
_cell.length_a   1.000
_cell.length_b   1.000
_cell.length_c   1.000
_cell.angle_alpha   90.00
_cell.angle_beta   90.00
_cell.angle_gamma   90.00
#
_symmetry.space_group_name_H-M   'P 1'
#
loop_
_entity.id
_entity.type
_entity.pdbx_description
1 polymer ?
#
loop_
_entity_poly.entity_id
_entity_poly.type
_entity_poly.pdbx_seq_one_letter_code
_entity_poly.pdbx_strand_id
1 'polypeptide(L)'
;MMEHTPQMTAQSGLAFAVAVVDVGKGEKILSLFREEHALLDYVCMAHGTARTEMLDLLGIGETAKAVVFCLAASGQAQRILNRLGKELQMRYPGRGIAFTIPVSGIGRRWHSLLT
;
A
#
# COMPACT_ATOMS: atom_id res chain seq x y z
N MET A 1 18.08 -0.50 -27.26
CA MET A 1 17.20 -0.24 -27.17
C MET A 1 16.50 -0.70 -26.31
N MET A 2 16.06 -0.65 -25.97
CA MET A 2 15.27 -0.96 -25.27
C MET A 2 14.58 -2.03 -25.52
N GLU A 3 15.07 -2.92 -25.80
CA GLU A 3 14.36 -3.97 -26.23
C GLU A 3 13.64 -4.67 -25.25
N HIS A 4 14.09 -4.69 -24.03
CA HIS A 4 13.28 -5.23 -22.99
C HIS A 4 12.07 -4.38 -22.71
N THR A 5 12.04 -3.18 -23.24
CA THR A 5 10.88 -2.31 -23.09
C THR A 5 9.60 -2.93 -23.60
N PRO A 6 9.58 -3.70 -24.68
CA PRO A 6 8.33 -4.33 -25.11
C PRO A 6 7.74 -5.28 -24.09
N GLN A 7 8.53 -5.69 -23.09
CA GLN A 7 8.04 -6.56 -22.03
C GLN A 7 7.32 -5.79 -20.93
N MET A 8 7.38 -4.47 -20.95
CA MET A 8 6.83 -3.62 -19.92
C MET A 8 5.78 -2.70 -20.50
N THR A 9 4.85 -2.25 -19.67
CA THR A 9 3.90 -1.22 -20.06
C THR A 9 4.34 0.11 -19.48
N ALA A 10 4.19 1.21 -20.22
CA ALA A 10 4.56 2.53 -19.74
C ALA A 10 3.62 3.00 -18.65
N GLN A 11 2.33 2.68 -18.77
CA GLN A 11 1.34 2.97 -17.74
C GLN A 11 0.55 1.71 -17.50
N SER A 12 0.58 1.23 -16.29
CA SER A 12 -0.06 -0.03 -15.97
C SER A 12 -1.54 0.11 -15.63
N GLY A 13 -1.97 1.30 -15.22
CA GLY A 13 -3.32 1.48 -14.68
C GLY A 13 -3.46 0.90 -13.29
N LEU A 14 -2.34 0.52 -12.69
CA LEU A 14 -2.31 -0.12 -11.37
C LEU A 14 -1.62 0.77 -10.37
N ALA A 15 -1.94 0.58 -9.11
CA ALA A 15 -1.28 1.29 -8.02
C ALA A 15 -1.26 0.39 -6.79
N PHE A 16 -0.28 0.62 -5.93
CA PHE A 16 -0.28 0.03 -4.60
C PHE A 16 -0.99 0.97 -3.65
N ALA A 17 -1.81 0.41 -2.77
CA ALA A 17 -2.26 1.11 -1.58
C ALA A 17 -1.49 0.50 -0.42
N VAL A 18 -0.86 1.35 0.38
CA VAL A 18 0.06 0.94 1.44
C VAL A 18 -0.39 1.56 2.74
N ALA A 19 -0.40 0.77 3.80
CA ALA A 19 -0.66 1.27 5.15
C ALA A 19 0.44 0.78 6.07
N VAL A 20 0.93 1.67 6.93
CA VAL A 20 1.91 1.33 7.96
C VAL A 20 1.22 1.59 9.28
N VAL A 21 0.99 0.55 10.05
CA VAL A 21 0.16 0.60 11.25
C VAL A 21 0.75 -0.28 12.34
N ASP A 22 0.20 -0.20 13.53
CA ASP A 22 0.55 -1.13 14.60
C ASP A 22 0.16 -2.55 14.18
N VAL A 23 0.93 -3.50 14.65
CA VAL A 23 0.79 -4.90 14.26
C VAL A 23 -0.65 -5.41 14.39
N GLY A 24 -1.34 -5.05 15.45
CA GLY A 24 -2.68 -5.55 15.69
C GLY A 24 -3.75 -5.09 14.73
N LYS A 25 -3.43 -4.14 13.83
CA LYS A 25 -4.42 -3.61 12.89
C LYS A 25 -4.34 -4.22 11.50
N GLY A 26 -3.38 -5.10 11.26
CA GLY A 26 -3.16 -5.66 9.93
C GLY A 26 -4.35 -6.43 9.39
N GLU A 27 -5.00 -7.22 10.23
CA GLU A 27 -6.13 -8.04 9.80
C GLU A 27 -7.30 -7.20 9.30
N LYS A 28 -7.59 -6.11 10.00
CA LYS A 28 -8.67 -5.23 9.59
C LYS A 28 -8.40 -4.64 8.21
N ILE A 29 -7.14 -4.28 7.96
CA ILE A 29 -6.76 -3.70 6.68
C ILE A 29 -6.86 -4.74 5.56
N LEU A 30 -6.42 -5.98 5.83
CA LEU A 30 -6.54 -7.05 4.84
C LEU A 30 -8.01 -7.29 4.47
N SER A 31 -8.88 -7.28 5.46
CA SER A 31 -10.31 -7.44 5.21
C SER A 31 -10.85 -6.34 4.31
N LEU A 32 -10.42 -5.10 4.57
CA LEU A 32 -10.82 -3.97 3.76
C LEU A 32 -10.34 -4.12 2.31
N PHE A 33 -9.10 -4.55 2.12
CA PHE A 33 -8.56 -4.78 0.79
C PHE A 33 -9.39 -5.82 0.03
N ARG A 34 -9.80 -6.88 0.71
CA ARG A 34 -10.59 -7.93 0.09
C ARG A 34 -12.00 -7.48 -0.24
N GLU A 35 -12.59 -6.67 0.62
CA GLU A 35 -13.89 -6.08 0.35
C GLU A 35 -13.85 -5.20 -0.89
N GLU A 36 -12.73 -4.53 -1.11
CA GLU A 36 -12.55 -3.66 -2.27
C GLU A 36 -12.01 -4.42 -3.49
N HIS A 37 -11.93 -5.74 -3.40
CA HIS A 37 -11.51 -6.59 -4.52
C HIS A 37 -10.12 -6.26 -5.05
N ALA A 38 -9.18 -6.02 -4.15
CA ALA A 38 -7.79 -5.83 -4.55
C ALA A 38 -7.26 -7.09 -5.23
N LEU A 39 -6.32 -6.91 -6.14
CA LEU A 39 -5.79 -8.01 -6.94
C LEU A 39 -4.85 -8.90 -6.13
N LEU A 40 -4.03 -8.29 -5.30
CA LEU A 40 -3.10 -8.99 -4.40
C LEU A 40 -3.05 -8.22 -3.10
N ASP A 41 -2.78 -8.90 -2.01
CA ASP A 41 -2.50 -8.22 -0.75
C ASP A 41 -1.37 -8.93 -0.01
N TYR A 42 -0.63 -8.17 0.78
CA TYR A 42 0.50 -8.66 1.56
C TYR A 42 0.61 -7.93 2.88
N VAL A 43 1.12 -8.65 3.86
CA VAL A 43 1.50 -8.08 5.15
C VAL A 43 2.96 -8.37 5.39
N CYS A 44 3.72 -7.34 5.72
CA CYS A 44 5.11 -7.50 6.12
C CYS A 44 5.28 -6.92 7.50
N MET A 45 6.05 -7.60 8.34
CA MET A 45 6.42 -7.05 9.64
C MET A 45 7.63 -6.16 9.45
N ALA A 46 7.64 -5.03 10.12
CA ALA A 46 8.72 -4.07 9.97
C ALA A 46 9.10 -3.48 11.31
N HIS A 47 10.36 -3.06 11.41
CA HIS A 47 10.84 -2.31 12.56
C HIS A 47 11.25 -0.95 12.06
N GLY A 48 11.03 0.08 12.89
CA GLY A 48 11.44 1.41 12.53
C GLY A 48 12.95 1.52 12.47
N THR A 49 13.47 1.86 11.30
CA THR A 49 14.91 2.08 11.11
C THR A 49 15.20 3.54 10.83
N ALA A 50 14.16 4.36 10.69
CA ALA A 50 14.33 5.79 10.51
C ALA A 50 14.75 6.43 11.84
N ARG A 51 15.26 7.66 11.75
CA ARG A 51 15.63 8.38 12.97
C ARG A 51 14.39 8.63 13.82
N THR A 52 14.60 8.67 15.13
CA THR A 52 13.51 8.84 16.09
C THR A 52 12.63 10.04 15.76
N GLU A 53 13.24 11.16 15.35
CA GLU A 53 12.48 12.35 15.03
C GLU A 53 11.50 12.11 13.88
N MET A 54 11.92 11.34 12.88
CA MET A 54 11.04 11.01 11.76
C MET A 54 9.90 10.11 12.21
N LEU A 55 10.20 9.12 13.03
CA LEU A 55 9.18 8.20 13.55
C LEU A 55 8.17 8.96 14.38
N ASP A 56 8.62 9.88 15.22
CA ASP A 56 7.72 10.69 16.04
C ASP A 56 6.83 11.57 15.18
N LEU A 57 7.41 12.19 14.15
CA LEU A 57 6.66 13.04 13.25
C LEU A 57 5.54 12.27 12.54
N LEU A 58 5.81 11.03 12.16
CA LEU A 58 4.83 10.20 11.50
C LEU A 58 3.86 9.55 12.48
N GLY A 59 4.11 9.67 13.79
CA GLY A 59 3.28 9.06 14.80
C GLY A 59 3.43 7.54 14.87
N ILE A 60 4.55 7.03 14.36
CA ILE A 60 4.74 5.58 14.30
C ILE A 60 5.38 5.02 15.56
N GLY A 61 6.35 5.72 16.14
CA GLY A 61 7.07 5.22 17.31
C GLY A 61 8.09 4.17 16.93
N GLU A 62 8.66 3.51 17.93
CA GLU A 62 9.75 2.56 17.71
C GLU A 62 9.32 1.10 17.78
N THR A 63 8.05 0.83 18.03
CA THR A 63 7.57 -0.54 18.17
C THR A 63 7.45 -1.20 16.79
N ALA A 64 7.27 -2.51 16.79
CA ALA A 64 7.07 -3.25 15.55
C ALA A 64 5.82 -2.77 14.85
N LYS A 65 5.90 -2.66 13.54
CA LYS A 65 4.79 -2.21 12.71
C LYS A 65 4.46 -3.26 11.67
N ALA A 66 3.25 -3.20 11.16
CA ALA A 66 2.85 -3.98 10.01
C ALA A 66 2.77 -3.05 8.82
N VAL A 67 3.37 -3.47 7.72
CA VAL A 67 3.21 -2.80 6.43
C VAL A 67 2.26 -3.67 5.64
N VAL A 68 1.07 -3.14 5.38
CA VAL A 68 0.03 -3.89 4.69
C VAL A 68 -0.20 -3.19 3.36
N PHE A 69 -0.06 -3.92 2.28
CA PHE A 69 -0.21 -3.30 0.98
C PHE A 69 -0.97 -4.22 0.03
N CYS A 70 -1.60 -3.60 -0.94
CA CYS A 70 -2.31 -4.33 -1.98
C CYS A 70 -2.04 -3.69 -3.33
N LEU A 71 -2.26 -4.47 -4.37
CA LEU A 71 -2.19 -4.00 -5.75
C LEU A 71 -3.61 -3.92 -6.26
N ALA A 72 -3.97 -2.82 -6.89
CA ALA A 72 -5.32 -2.61 -7.39
C ALA A 72 -5.29 -1.69 -8.60
N ALA A 73 -6.41 -1.58 -9.29
CA ALA A 73 -6.55 -0.56 -10.32
C ALA A 73 -6.42 0.81 -9.67
N SER A 74 -5.89 1.78 -10.40
CA SER A 74 -5.60 3.10 -9.83
C SER A 74 -6.80 3.75 -9.16
N GLY A 75 -7.97 3.68 -9.78
CA GLY A 75 -9.18 4.23 -9.16
C GLY A 75 -9.60 3.49 -7.91
N GLN A 76 -9.40 2.17 -7.90
CA GLN A 76 -9.70 1.35 -6.76
C GLN A 76 -8.74 1.67 -5.61
N ALA A 77 -7.46 1.84 -5.93
CA ALA A 77 -6.47 2.18 -4.91
C ALA A 77 -6.82 3.49 -4.22
N GLN A 78 -7.34 4.47 -4.96
CA GLN A 78 -7.74 5.73 -4.38
C GLN A 78 -8.92 5.55 -3.42
N ARG A 79 -9.91 4.73 -3.79
CA ARG A 79 -11.02 4.43 -2.90
C ARG A 79 -10.56 3.72 -1.64
N ILE A 80 -9.63 2.77 -1.80
CA ILE A 80 -9.04 2.07 -0.67
C ILE A 80 -8.35 3.06 0.27
N LEU A 81 -7.58 3.99 -0.29
CA LEU A 81 -6.89 5.00 0.51
C LEU A 81 -7.89 5.84 1.32
N ASN A 82 -8.97 6.25 0.68
CA ASN A 82 -9.99 7.04 1.35
C ASN A 82 -10.65 6.25 2.49
N ARG A 83 -10.93 4.97 2.26
CA ARG A 83 -11.51 4.13 3.31
C ARG A 83 -10.55 3.92 4.48
N LEU A 84 -9.26 3.69 4.18
CA LEU A 84 -8.26 3.54 5.23
C LEU A 84 -8.21 4.79 6.10
N GLY A 85 -8.20 5.95 5.47
CA GLY A 85 -8.15 7.19 6.23
C GLY A 85 -9.33 7.37 7.16
N LYS A 86 -10.53 7.00 6.70
CA LYS A 86 -11.72 7.15 7.51
C LYS A 86 -11.85 6.08 8.58
N GLU A 87 -11.71 4.82 8.20
CA GLU A 87 -12.00 3.71 9.11
C GLU A 87 -10.95 3.57 10.20
N LEU A 88 -9.71 3.93 9.92
CA LEU A 88 -8.64 3.86 10.89
C LEU A 88 -8.33 5.22 11.51
N GLN A 89 -9.08 6.24 11.14
CA GLN A 89 -8.93 7.59 11.70
C GLN A 89 -7.47 8.07 11.59
N MET A 90 -6.89 7.87 10.44
CA MET A 90 -5.45 8.14 10.25
C MET A 90 -5.08 9.63 10.28
N ARG A 91 -6.07 10.52 10.31
CA ARG A 91 -5.79 11.95 10.49
C ARG A 91 -5.27 12.27 11.88
N TYR A 92 -5.43 11.38 12.85
CA TYR A 92 -4.94 11.58 14.19
C TYR A 92 -3.55 10.98 14.36
N PRO A 93 -2.65 11.66 15.09
CA PRO A 93 -1.31 11.15 15.33
C PRO A 93 -1.35 9.75 15.98
N GLY A 94 -0.40 8.92 15.61
CA GLY A 94 -0.29 7.58 16.18
C GLY A 94 -1.18 6.53 15.57
N ARG A 95 -2.02 6.92 14.62
CA ARG A 95 -2.93 5.96 13.97
C ARG A 95 -2.32 5.27 12.77
N GLY A 96 -1.11 5.67 12.37
CA GLY A 96 -0.45 5.12 11.21
C GLY A 96 -0.52 6.04 10.02
N ILE A 97 0.01 5.57 8.92
CA ILE A 97 -0.02 6.33 7.67
C ILE A 97 -0.51 5.44 6.54
N ALA A 98 -1.06 6.04 5.53
CA ALA A 98 -1.48 5.34 4.32
C ALA A 98 -1.21 6.21 3.11
N PHE A 99 -0.85 5.57 2.01
CA PHE A 99 -0.55 6.29 0.78
C PHE A 99 -0.68 5.35 -0.40
N THR A 100 -0.67 5.90 -1.60
CA THR A 100 -0.67 5.10 -2.82
C THR A 100 0.62 5.32 -3.58
N ILE A 101 1.04 4.30 -4.32
CA ILE A 101 2.21 4.38 -5.19
C ILE A 101 1.75 3.93 -6.57
N PRO A 102 1.79 4.81 -7.57
CA PRO A 102 1.43 4.36 -8.91
C PRO A 102 2.49 3.40 -9.45
N VAL A 103 2.04 2.37 -10.14
CA VAL A 103 2.93 1.42 -10.79
C VAL A 103 3.17 1.94 -12.19
N SER A 104 4.37 2.44 -12.46
CA SER A 104 4.67 3.07 -13.75
C SER A 104 4.88 2.07 -14.87
N GLY A 105 5.26 0.84 -14.53
CA GLY A 105 5.47 -0.19 -15.54
C GLY A 105 5.38 -1.56 -14.89
N ILE A 106 4.97 -2.55 -15.69
CA ILE A 106 4.86 -3.92 -15.23
C ILE A 106 5.07 -4.82 -16.44
N GLY A 107 5.61 -6.01 -16.23
CA GLY A 107 5.78 -6.94 -17.32
C GLY A 107 4.46 -7.24 -17.99
N ARG A 108 4.43 -7.23 -19.32
CA ARG A 108 3.18 -7.36 -20.07
C ARG A 108 2.40 -8.61 -19.69
N ARG A 109 3.09 -9.70 -19.48
CA ARG A 109 2.46 -10.95 -19.12
C ARG A 109 1.73 -10.85 -17.79
N TRP A 110 2.38 -10.21 -16.81
CA TRP A 110 1.76 -10.04 -15.49
C TRP A 110 0.58 -9.07 -15.55
N HIS A 111 0.70 -8.05 -16.37
CA HIS A 111 -0.40 -7.09 -16.53
C HIS A 111 -1.65 -7.80 -17.03
N SER A 112 -1.49 -8.68 -18.02
CA SER A 112 -2.63 -9.42 -18.56
C SER A 112 -3.26 -10.34 -17.53
N LEU A 113 -2.44 -10.93 -16.66
CA LEU A 113 -2.96 -11.83 -15.62
C LEU A 113 -3.71 -11.09 -14.52
N LEU A 114 -3.31 -9.84 -14.24
CA LEU A 114 -3.88 -9.08 -13.13
C LEU A 114 -5.06 -8.22 -13.56
N THR A 115 -5.19 -7.93 -14.80
CA THR A 115 -6.28 -7.11 -15.32
C THR A 115 -7.17 -7.89 -16.27
#